data_fcf7b4c8413ff3213d190755cae36536
#
_entry.id   fcf7b4c8413ff3213d190755cae36536
#
_cell.length_a   1.000
_cell.length_b   1.000
_cell.length_c   1.000
_cell.angle_alpha   90.00
_cell.angle_beta   90.00
_cell.angle_gamma   90.00
#
_symmetry.space_group_name_H-M   'P 1'
#
loop_
_entity.id
_entity.type
_entity.pdbx_description
1 polymer ?
#
loop_
_entity_poly.entity_id
_entity_poly.type
_entity_poly.pdbx_seq_one_letter_code
_entity_poly.pdbx_strand_id
1 'polypeptide(L)'
;VNAGPNEFSSFHPIGEIWDNVFESGNPANSLKGVQTYVVGPGSAATFDVVVESAGAYPLVTHSLTGALRGAIAVLVVSPDAKPAPLMPMVPWKVATPQTEITPVPTP
;
A
#
# COMPACT_ATOMS: atom_id res chain seq x y z
N VAL A 1 0.73 1.94 2.99
CA VAL A 1 1.14 3.08 3.83
C VAL A 1 2.43 2.73 4.55
N ASN A 2 3.40 3.63 4.48
CA ASN A 2 4.60 3.55 5.30
C ASN A 2 4.50 4.65 6.38
N ALA A 3 4.13 4.26 7.58
CA ALA A 3 3.98 5.20 8.69
C ALA A 3 5.31 5.76 9.20
N GLY A 4 6.43 5.16 8.82
CA GLY A 4 7.76 5.54 9.30
C GLY A 4 8.08 4.86 10.64
N PRO A 5 8.92 5.51 11.50
CA PRO A 5 9.40 6.87 11.34
C PRO A 5 10.57 7.04 10.34
N ASN A 6 11.44 6.05 10.11
CA ASN A 6 12.72 6.29 9.45
C ASN A 6 12.99 5.39 8.23
N GLU A 7 12.38 4.20 8.18
CA GLU A 7 12.72 3.20 7.18
C GLU A 7 11.93 3.38 5.88
N PHE A 8 12.64 3.27 4.76
CA PHE A 8 12.06 3.20 3.43
C PHE A 8 11.64 1.75 3.13
N SER A 9 10.55 1.59 2.39
CA SER A 9 10.13 0.29 1.89
C SER A 9 10.30 0.24 0.37
N SER A 10 11.15 -0.67 -0.10
CA SER A 10 11.23 -1.02 -1.52
C SER A 10 10.21 -2.13 -1.80
N PHE A 11 8.96 -1.76 -2.02
CA PHE A 11 7.83 -2.68 -2.06
C PHE A 11 7.77 -3.43 -3.39
N HIS A 12 7.83 -4.76 -3.30
CA HIS A 12 7.91 -5.65 -4.46
C HIS A 12 7.01 -6.88 -4.31
N PRO A 13 6.23 -7.24 -5.34
CA PRO A 13 5.50 -8.50 -5.41
C PRO A 13 6.39 -9.58 -6.04
N ILE A 14 6.85 -10.55 -5.25
CA ILE A 14 7.72 -11.63 -5.76
C ILE A 14 6.97 -12.49 -6.77
N GLY A 15 7.52 -12.58 -7.97
CA GLY A 15 6.95 -13.33 -9.09
C GLY A 15 6.03 -12.50 -9.99
N GLU A 16 5.77 -11.26 -9.65
CA GLU A 16 4.90 -10.34 -10.37
C GLU A 16 5.54 -8.95 -10.51
N ILE A 17 4.87 -8.07 -11.22
CA ILE A 17 5.16 -6.63 -11.28
C ILE A 17 3.90 -5.85 -10.95
N TRP A 18 4.04 -4.63 -10.48
CA TRP A 18 2.92 -3.71 -10.33
C TRP A 18 2.47 -3.22 -11.72
N ASP A 19 1.22 -3.51 -12.09
CA ASP A 19 0.64 -3.01 -13.35
C ASP A 19 0.48 -1.50 -13.31
N ASN A 20 0.04 -0.99 -12.18
CA ASN A 20 -0.04 0.44 -11.91
C ASN A 20 0.45 0.76 -10.49
N VAL A 21 1.10 1.89 -10.36
CA VAL A 21 1.41 2.50 -9.07
C VAL A 21 0.88 3.93 -9.08
N PHE A 22 0.04 4.25 -8.10
CA PHE A 22 -0.49 5.60 -7.92
C PHE A 22 0.19 6.23 -6.72
N GLU A 23 1.11 7.16 -6.99
CA GLU A 23 1.85 7.88 -5.94
C GLU A 23 0.89 8.66 -5.06
N SER A 24 1.06 8.56 -3.75
CA SER A 24 0.16 9.15 -2.75
C SER A 24 -1.31 8.72 -2.88
N GLY A 25 -1.58 7.64 -3.61
CA GLY A 25 -2.95 7.21 -3.93
C GLY A 25 -3.69 8.15 -4.89
N ASN A 26 -3.01 9.09 -5.52
CA ASN A 26 -3.61 10.02 -6.46
C ASN A 26 -3.66 9.39 -7.86
N PRO A 27 -4.87 9.19 -8.45
CA PRO A 27 -5.00 8.59 -9.78
C PRO A 27 -4.31 9.36 -10.90
N ALA A 28 -4.05 10.66 -10.71
CA ALA A 28 -3.33 11.48 -11.68
C ALA A 28 -1.81 11.20 -11.69
N ASN A 29 -1.27 10.60 -10.63
CA ASN A 29 0.14 10.29 -10.47
C ASN A 29 0.35 8.79 -10.68
N SER A 30 0.25 8.31 -11.92
CA SER A 30 0.37 6.88 -12.21
C SER A 30 1.66 6.54 -12.94
N LEU A 31 2.27 5.44 -12.49
CA LEU A 31 3.36 4.73 -13.15
C LEU A 31 2.85 3.37 -13.61
N LYS A 32 3.35 2.86 -14.71
CA LYS A 32 2.94 1.57 -15.28
C LYS A 32 4.12 0.62 -15.40
N GLY A 33 3.87 -0.67 -15.09
CA GLY A 33 4.85 -1.72 -15.25
C GLY A 33 6.07 -1.54 -14.34
N VAL A 34 5.85 -1.40 -13.06
CA VAL A 34 6.89 -1.12 -12.06
C VAL A 34 7.22 -2.39 -11.27
N GLN A 35 8.47 -2.80 -11.31
CA GLN A 35 8.97 -3.99 -10.60
C GLN A 35 8.94 -3.80 -9.09
N THR A 36 9.53 -2.70 -8.64
CA THR A 36 9.68 -2.34 -7.22
C THR A 36 9.49 -0.85 -7.08
N TYR A 37 8.70 -0.45 -6.09
CA TYR A 37 8.45 0.96 -5.83
C TYR A 37 8.86 1.34 -4.41
N VAL A 38 9.61 2.44 -4.30
CA VAL A 38 10.06 2.93 -2.99
C VAL A 38 9.00 3.80 -2.36
N VAL A 39 8.48 3.34 -1.22
CA VAL A 39 7.55 4.11 -0.38
C VAL A 39 8.33 4.69 0.79
N GLY A 40 8.50 5.99 0.81
CA GLY A 40 9.21 6.69 1.87
C GLY A 40 8.44 6.73 3.20
N PRO A 41 9.13 6.96 4.32
CA PRO A 41 8.46 7.12 5.61
C PRO A 41 7.48 8.30 5.58
N GLY A 42 6.31 8.11 6.17
CA GLY A 42 5.24 9.11 6.16
C GLY A 42 4.51 9.26 4.82
N SER A 43 4.68 8.31 3.90
CA SER A 43 4.01 8.33 2.60
C SER A 43 3.20 7.07 2.31
N ALA A 44 2.51 7.08 1.18
CA ALA A 44 1.68 5.98 0.73
C ALA A 44 1.66 5.89 -0.80
N ALA A 45 1.28 4.72 -1.30
CA ALA A 45 0.94 4.52 -2.70
C ALA A 45 -0.18 3.47 -2.80
N THR A 46 -0.91 3.48 -3.91
CA THR A 46 -1.83 2.42 -4.29
C THR A 46 -1.23 1.61 -5.41
N PHE A 47 -1.38 0.30 -5.34
CA PHE A 47 -0.80 -0.64 -6.28
C PHE A 47 -1.89 -1.50 -6.89
N ASP A 48 -1.90 -1.62 -8.22
CA ASP A 48 -2.67 -2.62 -8.94
C ASP A 48 -1.74 -3.72 -9.43
N VAL A 49 -2.17 -4.96 -9.29
CA VAL A 49 -1.49 -6.13 -9.84
C VAL A 49 -2.51 -7.10 -10.42
N VAL A 50 -2.25 -7.58 -11.62
CA VAL A 50 -3.02 -8.66 -12.25
C VAL A 50 -2.22 -9.94 -12.12
N VAL A 51 -2.74 -10.91 -11.39
CA VAL A 51 -2.11 -12.20 -11.18
C VAL A 51 -2.83 -13.25 -12.04
N GLU A 52 -2.14 -13.79 -13.04
CA GLU A 52 -2.74 -14.70 -14.01
C GLU A 52 -2.78 -16.16 -13.55
N SER A 53 -1.95 -16.52 -12.59
CA SER A 53 -1.81 -17.90 -12.12
C SER A 53 -2.10 -18.02 -10.63
N ALA A 54 -2.79 -19.10 -10.24
CA ALA A 54 -2.95 -19.44 -8.83
C ALA A 54 -1.59 -19.72 -8.19
N GLY A 55 -1.42 -19.29 -6.95
CA GLY A 55 -0.18 -19.49 -6.21
C GLY A 55 -0.07 -18.58 -4.99
N ALA A 56 1.11 -18.60 -4.40
CA ALA A 56 1.45 -17.75 -3.27
C ALA A 56 2.57 -16.78 -3.68
N TYR A 57 2.29 -15.51 -3.56
CA TYR A 57 3.17 -14.43 -4.00
C TYR A 57 3.60 -13.60 -2.79
N PRO A 58 4.87 -13.70 -2.36
CA PRO A 58 5.35 -12.86 -1.26
C PRO A 58 5.35 -11.38 -1.66
N LEU A 59 4.83 -10.55 -0.78
CA LEU A 59 4.92 -9.10 -0.84
C LEU A 59 5.97 -8.66 0.16
N VAL A 60 7.06 -8.09 -0.30
CA VAL A 60 8.21 -7.80 0.56
C VAL A 60 8.65 -6.34 0.47
N THR A 61 9.29 -5.86 1.54
CA THR A 61 10.27 -4.81 1.34
C THR A 61 11.56 -5.47 0.84
N HIS A 62 12.05 -5.04 -0.32
CA HIS A 62 13.28 -5.63 -0.89
C HIS A 62 14.56 -5.17 -0.20
N SER A 63 14.44 -4.38 0.85
CA SER A 63 15.47 -4.22 1.87
C SER A 63 15.45 -5.48 2.75
N LEU A 64 16.35 -6.41 2.49
CA LEU A 64 16.31 -7.76 3.09
C LEU A 64 16.35 -7.75 4.61
N THR A 65 17.04 -6.81 5.22
CA THR A 65 17.03 -6.66 6.68
C THR A 65 15.63 -6.34 7.22
N GLY A 66 14.84 -5.56 6.50
CA GLY A 66 13.45 -5.28 6.83
C GLY A 66 12.56 -6.50 6.64
N ALA A 67 12.72 -7.24 5.53
CA ALA A 67 11.99 -8.47 5.27
C ALA A 67 12.24 -9.52 6.35
N LEU A 68 13.50 -9.71 6.75
CA LEU A 68 13.90 -10.64 7.81
C LEU A 68 13.34 -10.26 9.19
N ARG A 69 13.02 -8.99 9.39
CA ARG A 69 12.36 -8.49 10.61
C ARG A 69 10.84 -8.53 10.55
N GLY A 70 10.27 -9.10 9.50
CA GLY A 70 8.84 -9.29 9.36
C GLY A 70 8.13 -8.36 8.38
N ALA A 71 8.84 -7.53 7.62
CA ALA A 71 8.25 -6.71 6.56
C ALA A 71 7.98 -7.57 5.30
N ILE A 72 7.18 -8.60 5.48
CA ILE A 72 6.76 -9.57 4.47
C ILE A 72 5.31 -9.95 4.70
N ALA A 73 4.56 -10.09 3.61
CA ALA A 73 3.23 -10.67 3.58
C ALA A 73 3.14 -11.67 2.43
N VAL A 74 2.07 -12.45 2.37
CA VAL A 74 1.84 -13.38 1.27
C VAL A 74 0.47 -13.12 0.68
N LEU A 75 0.43 -12.85 -0.63
CA LEU A 75 -0.78 -12.82 -1.42
C LEU A 75 -1.06 -14.24 -1.92
N VAL A 76 -2.15 -14.84 -1.46
CA VAL A 76 -2.58 -16.16 -1.92
C VAL A 76 -3.66 -15.99 -2.97
N VAL A 77 -3.39 -16.50 -4.17
CA VAL A 77 -4.35 -16.53 -5.28
C VAL A 77 -4.83 -17.96 -5.46
N SER A 78 -6.10 -18.19 -5.15
CA SER A 78 -6.77 -19.47 -5.34
C SER A 78 -7.45 -19.54 -6.70
N PRO A 79 -7.47 -20.70 -7.38
CA PRO A 79 -8.22 -20.87 -8.62
C PRO A 79 -9.73 -20.67 -8.43
N ASP A 80 -10.24 -20.85 -7.21
CA ASP A 80 -11.64 -20.66 -6.84
C ASP A 80 -11.92 -19.29 -6.21
N ALA A 81 -10.92 -18.41 -6.19
CA ALA A 81 -11.08 -17.07 -5.63
C ALA A 81 -12.14 -16.30 -6.43
N LYS A 82 -13.22 -15.94 -5.77
CA LYS A 82 -14.19 -15.00 -6.33
C LYS A 82 -13.62 -13.59 -6.17
N PRO A 83 -13.82 -12.71 -7.17
CA PRO A 83 -13.49 -11.31 -7.00
C PRO A 83 -14.14 -10.81 -5.72
N ALA A 84 -13.36 -10.12 -4.88
CA ALA A 84 -13.95 -9.44 -3.74
C ALA A 84 -15.04 -8.49 -4.26
N PRO A 85 -16.23 -8.46 -3.62
CA PRO A 85 -17.21 -7.47 -3.98
C PRO A 85 -16.55 -6.09 -3.88
N LEU A 86 -16.66 -5.31 -4.95
CA LEU A 86 -16.21 -3.92 -4.91
C LEU A 86 -16.82 -3.30 -3.66
N MET A 87 -16.00 -2.95 -2.71
CA MET A 87 -16.48 -2.22 -1.55
C MET A 87 -17.17 -0.96 -2.10
N PRO A 88 -18.45 -0.72 -1.76
CA PRO A 88 -19.07 0.52 -2.14
C PRO A 88 -18.14 1.64 -1.68
N MET A 89 -17.70 2.48 -2.61
CA MET A 89 -16.92 3.66 -2.25
C MET A 89 -17.80 4.45 -1.27
N VAL A 90 -17.51 4.28 0.00
CA VAL A 90 -18.12 5.14 1.01
C VAL A 90 -17.68 6.56 0.65
N PRO A 91 -18.63 7.47 0.35
CA PRO A 91 -18.26 8.84 0.04
C PRO A 91 -17.34 9.33 1.14
N TRP A 92 -16.16 9.79 0.78
CA TRP A 92 -15.22 10.37 1.72
C TRP A 92 -15.92 11.53 2.42
N LYS A 93 -16.34 11.34 3.65
CA LYS A 93 -16.84 12.45 4.46
C LYS A 93 -15.60 13.29 4.79
N VAL A 94 -15.50 14.42 4.14
CA VAL A 94 -14.58 15.47 4.58
C VAL A 94 -14.96 15.75 6.04
N ALA A 95 -14.01 15.47 6.95
CA ALA A 95 -14.21 15.81 8.34
C ALA A 95 -14.54 17.31 8.40
N THR A 96 -15.64 17.65 9.01
CA THR A 96 -15.96 19.05 9.27
C THR A 96 -14.81 19.65 10.05
N PRO A 97 -14.27 20.81 9.65
CA PRO A 97 -13.20 21.43 10.40
C PRO A 97 -13.63 21.57 11.84
N GLN A 98 -12.82 21.07 12.77
CA GLN A 98 -13.05 21.28 14.19
C GLN A 98 -12.87 22.76 14.48
N THR A 99 -13.99 23.44 14.70
CA THR A 99 -14.00 24.90 14.93
C THR A 99 -13.62 25.28 16.36
N GLU A 100 -13.45 24.31 17.25
CA GLU A 100 -13.01 24.57 18.61
C GLU A 100 -11.73 23.77 18.92
N ILE A 101 -10.63 24.48 19.01
CA ILE A 101 -9.39 23.97 19.61
C ILE A 101 -9.56 24.19 21.11
N THR A 102 -9.82 23.12 21.85
CA THR A 102 -9.76 23.18 23.32
C THR A 102 -8.31 23.47 23.72
N PRO A 103 -8.01 24.56 24.41
CA PRO A 103 -6.65 24.83 24.86
C PRO A 103 -6.15 23.68 25.75
N VAL A 104 -4.96 23.17 25.43
CA VAL A 104 -4.28 22.23 26.33
C VAL A 104 -3.96 22.99 27.63
N PRO A 105 -4.34 22.48 28.78
CA PRO A 105 -3.93 23.13 30.06
C PRO A 105 -2.42 23.19 30.10
N THR A 106 -1.88 24.38 30.25
CA THR A 106 -0.44 24.57 30.54
C THR A 106 -0.19 24.07 31.96
N PRO A 107 0.87 23.29 32.16
CA PRO A 107 1.27 22.80 33.47
C PRO A 107 1.63 23.95 34.43
#